data_0f639bc056eded272b89aacad93da9f6
#
_entry.id   0f639bc056eded272b89aacad93da9f6
#
_cell.length_a   1.000
_cell.length_b   1.000
_cell.length_c   1.000
_cell.angle_alpha   90.00
_cell.angle_beta   90.00
_cell.angle_gamma   90.00
#
_symmetry.space_group_name_H-M   'P 1'
#
loop_
_entity.id
_entity.type
_entity.pdbx_description
1 polymer ?
#
loop_
_entity_poly.entity_id
_entity_poly.type
_entity_poly.pdbx_seq_one_letter_code
_entity_poly.pdbx_strand_id
1 'polypeptide(L)'
;MAKIQMTTPIVEMDGDEMTRIIWKMIKDILICPYVDLKTDYYDLGLVHRNETNDQVTIDSANATKKYGVAVKCATITPNAQRMTEYNLKEMWKSPNGTIRAILDGTVYRPVSYTHLTLPTTSRV
;
A
#
# COMPACT_ATOMS: atom_id res chain seq x y z
N MET A 1 13.64 14.28 -23.88
CA MET A 1 12.25 13.88 -24.16
C MET A 1 11.33 14.47 -23.12
N ALA A 2 10.22 15.03 -23.55
CA ALA A 2 9.25 15.58 -22.63
C ALA A 2 8.57 14.47 -21.85
N LYS A 3 8.37 14.69 -20.55
CA LYS A 3 7.70 13.72 -19.69
C LYS A 3 6.19 13.78 -19.90
N ILE A 4 5.55 12.64 -19.72
CA ILE A 4 4.10 12.56 -19.75
C ILE A 4 3.55 13.32 -18.54
N GLN A 5 2.60 14.21 -18.76
CA GLN A 5 2.01 15.02 -17.70
C GLN A 5 0.79 14.32 -17.12
N MET A 6 0.72 14.24 -15.79
CA MET A 6 -0.44 13.71 -15.09
C MET A 6 -1.43 14.84 -14.80
N THR A 7 -2.70 14.56 -15.00
CA THR A 7 -3.77 15.52 -14.64
C THR A 7 -4.30 15.30 -13.24
N THR A 8 -4.33 14.07 -12.79
CA THR A 8 -4.81 13.70 -11.45
C THR A 8 -3.68 12.99 -10.71
N PRO A 9 -3.41 13.33 -9.46
CA PRO A 9 -2.38 12.63 -8.71
C PRO A 9 -2.80 11.20 -8.39
N ILE A 10 -1.80 10.33 -8.22
CA ILE A 10 -2.00 8.99 -7.72
C ILE A 10 -1.76 9.01 -6.20
N VAL A 11 -2.57 8.30 -5.46
CA VAL A 11 -2.32 8.15 -4.02
C VAL A 11 -1.18 7.16 -3.82
N GLU A 12 -0.15 7.62 -3.13
CA GLU A 12 1.04 6.82 -2.87
C GLU A 12 1.03 6.40 -1.41
N MET A 13 0.87 5.10 -1.18
CA MET A 13 0.86 4.51 0.16
C MET A 13 2.17 3.78 0.38
N ASP A 14 3.11 4.43 1.02
CA ASP A 14 4.42 3.84 1.31
C ASP A 14 4.30 2.75 2.37
N GLY A 15 5.23 1.83 2.38
CA GLY A 15 5.17 0.65 3.23
C GLY A 15 6.34 0.52 4.18
N ASP A 16 6.61 -0.72 4.56
CA ASP A 16 7.65 -1.03 5.52
C ASP A 16 8.84 -1.72 4.87
N GLU A 17 10.00 -1.60 5.51
CA GLU A 17 11.21 -2.36 5.18
C GLU A 17 11.60 -2.28 3.70
N MET A 18 11.83 -3.43 3.09
CA MET A 18 12.34 -3.54 1.73
C MET A 18 11.39 -2.94 0.67
N THR A 19 10.10 -3.02 0.88
CA THR A 19 9.14 -2.53 -0.12
C THR A 19 9.20 -1.02 -0.30
N ARG A 20 9.49 -0.28 0.76
CA ARG A 20 9.73 1.16 0.70
C ARG A 20 10.92 1.49 -0.20
N ILE A 21 12.00 0.75 -0.06
CA ILE A 21 13.22 0.94 -0.85
C ILE A 21 12.98 0.57 -2.31
N ILE A 22 12.34 -0.56 -2.56
CA ILE A 22 12.02 -1.02 -3.91
C ILE A 22 11.10 -0.04 -4.63
N TRP A 23 10.08 0.44 -3.96
CA TRP A 23 9.15 1.41 -4.53
C TRP A 23 9.85 2.71 -4.92
N LYS A 24 10.77 3.18 -4.07
CA LYS A 24 11.58 4.36 -4.39
C LYS A 24 12.43 4.12 -5.64
N MET A 25 13.06 2.95 -5.76
CA MET A 25 13.83 2.60 -6.94
C MET A 25 12.96 2.55 -8.20
N ILE A 26 11.77 1.98 -8.10
CA ILE A 26 10.81 1.93 -9.22
C ILE A 26 10.44 3.34 -9.67
N LYS A 27 10.13 4.23 -8.75
CA LYS A 27 9.83 5.62 -9.10
C LYS A 27 11.01 6.29 -9.78
N ASP A 28 12.19 6.21 -9.20
CA ASP A 28 13.36 6.95 -9.68
C ASP A 28 13.87 6.45 -11.02
N ILE A 29 13.80 5.14 -11.28
CA ILE A 29 14.40 4.51 -12.45
C ILE A 29 13.40 4.27 -13.58
N LEU A 30 12.19 3.82 -13.23
CA LEU A 30 11.22 3.35 -14.22
C LEU A 30 10.08 4.33 -14.50
N ILE A 31 9.76 5.21 -13.58
CA ILE A 31 8.58 6.09 -13.72
C ILE A 31 8.99 7.55 -13.95
N CYS A 32 9.72 8.13 -13.02
CA CYS A 32 10.04 9.55 -13.06
C CYS A 32 10.85 10.02 -14.28
N PRO A 33 11.69 9.19 -14.91
CA PRO A 33 12.34 9.60 -16.16
C PRO A 33 11.37 9.83 -17.32
N TYR A 34 10.19 9.21 -17.29
CA TYR A 34 9.21 9.23 -18.37
C TYR A 34 7.92 9.97 -18.05
N VAL A 35 7.60 10.08 -16.77
CA VAL A 35 6.34 10.66 -16.29
C VAL A 35 6.64 11.73 -15.27
N ASP A 36 5.98 12.88 -15.40
CA ASP A 36 5.97 13.91 -14.36
C ASP A 36 5.01 13.45 -13.27
N LEU A 37 5.52 12.60 -12.37
CA LEU A 37 4.71 11.90 -11.39
C LEU A 37 4.21 12.85 -10.31
N LYS A 38 2.89 12.91 -10.17
CA LYS A 38 2.22 13.67 -9.11
C LYS A 38 1.61 12.67 -8.14
N THR A 39 1.97 12.79 -6.88
CA THR A 39 1.49 11.87 -5.85
C THR A 39 0.87 12.62 -4.68
N ASP A 40 -0.12 12.00 -4.08
CA ASP A 40 -0.63 12.36 -2.75
C ASP A 40 -0.08 11.29 -1.81
N TYR A 41 0.93 11.66 -1.03
CA TYR A 41 1.78 10.72 -0.30
C TYR A 41 1.27 10.43 1.10
N TYR A 42 1.18 9.15 1.44
CA TYR A 42 0.85 8.69 2.79
C TYR A 42 1.85 7.63 3.23
N ASP A 43 2.44 7.83 4.38
CA ASP A 43 3.37 6.87 4.97
C ASP A 43 2.59 5.85 5.81
N LEU A 44 2.40 4.66 5.26
CA LEU A 44 1.74 3.56 5.96
C LEU A 44 2.74 2.65 6.68
N GLY A 45 3.96 3.09 6.86
CA GLY A 45 4.93 2.38 7.67
C GLY A 45 4.43 2.20 9.10
N LEU A 46 4.86 1.11 9.74
CA LEU A 46 4.37 0.73 11.06
C LEU A 46 4.61 1.83 12.12
N VAL A 47 5.75 2.50 12.05
CA VAL A 47 6.09 3.59 12.97
C VAL A 47 5.11 4.74 12.84
N HIS A 48 4.85 5.19 11.62
CA HIS A 48 3.94 6.32 11.38
C HIS A 48 2.48 5.97 11.70
N ARG A 49 2.07 4.74 11.41
CA ARG A 49 0.73 4.29 11.80
C ARG A 49 0.55 4.30 13.32
N ASN A 50 1.60 3.90 14.05
CA ASN A 50 1.58 3.94 15.51
C ASN A 50 1.52 5.38 16.05
N GLU A 51 2.23 6.30 15.44
CA GLU A 51 2.21 7.73 15.81
C GLU A 51 0.83 8.35 15.60
N THR A 52 0.17 7.99 14.52
CA THR A 52 -1.14 8.56 14.14
C THR A 52 -2.32 7.75 14.65
N ASN A 53 -2.10 6.72 15.47
CA ASN A 53 -3.14 5.79 15.91
C ASN A 53 -3.92 5.19 14.73
N ASP A 54 -3.19 4.82 13.68
CA ASP A 54 -3.71 4.25 12.43
C ASP A 54 -4.60 5.21 11.60
N GLN A 55 -4.64 6.48 11.96
CA GLN A 55 -5.45 7.45 11.21
C GLN A 55 -4.95 7.62 9.77
N VAL A 56 -3.63 7.50 9.54
CA VAL A 56 -3.05 7.62 8.20
C VAL A 56 -3.63 6.59 7.23
N THR A 57 -3.94 5.40 7.70
CA THR A 57 -4.55 4.35 6.87
C THR A 57 -5.93 4.79 6.37
N ILE A 58 -6.73 5.37 7.27
CA ILE A 58 -8.07 5.86 6.94
C ILE A 58 -7.98 7.03 5.97
N ASP A 59 -7.07 7.96 6.22
CA ASP A 59 -6.88 9.14 5.36
C ASP A 59 -6.45 8.74 3.95
N SER A 60 -5.55 7.77 3.82
CA SER A 60 -5.11 7.28 2.52
C SER A 60 -6.24 6.60 1.74
N ALA A 61 -7.10 5.85 2.41
CA ALA A 61 -8.26 5.23 1.77
C ALA A 61 -9.25 6.27 1.27
N ASN A 62 -9.50 7.31 2.05
CA ASN A 62 -10.39 8.39 1.64
C ASN A 62 -9.80 9.19 0.47
N ALA A 63 -8.50 9.42 0.46
CA ALA A 63 -7.81 10.04 -0.67
C ALA A 63 -7.96 9.18 -1.93
N THR A 64 -7.88 7.85 -1.79
CA THR A 64 -8.08 6.93 -2.91
C THR A 64 -9.49 7.03 -3.48
N LYS A 65 -10.50 7.17 -2.64
CA LYS A 65 -11.86 7.44 -3.12
C LYS A 65 -11.94 8.74 -3.91
N LYS A 66 -11.23 9.75 -3.46
CA LYS A 66 -11.24 11.07 -4.12
C LYS A 66 -10.56 11.04 -5.48
N TYR A 67 -9.39 10.42 -5.59
CA TYR A 67 -8.58 10.44 -6.81
C TYR A 67 -8.77 9.22 -7.71
N GLY A 68 -9.28 8.14 -7.19
CA GLY A 68 -9.65 6.95 -7.96
C GLY A 68 -8.57 5.91 -8.17
N VAL A 69 -7.30 6.23 -7.92
CA VAL A 69 -6.18 5.31 -8.13
C VAL A 69 -5.15 5.45 -7.01
N ALA A 70 -4.65 4.33 -6.55
CA ALA A 70 -3.60 4.29 -5.54
C ALA A 70 -2.59 3.18 -5.82
N VAL A 71 -1.37 3.38 -5.36
CA VAL A 71 -0.34 2.34 -5.27
C VAL A 71 -0.03 2.12 -3.81
N LYS A 72 -0.08 0.87 -3.36
CA LYS A 72 0.22 0.54 -1.98
C LYS A 72 1.39 -0.43 -1.91
N CYS A 73 2.39 -0.06 -1.14
CA CYS A 73 3.50 -0.94 -0.79
C CYS A 73 3.08 -1.91 0.32
N ALA A 74 3.82 -3.01 0.45
CA ALA A 74 3.56 -3.97 1.52
C ALA A 74 3.82 -3.35 2.89
N THR A 75 2.98 -3.69 3.85
CA THR A 75 3.04 -3.18 5.21
C THR A 75 3.12 -4.33 6.20
N ILE A 76 3.74 -4.08 7.35
CA ILE A 76 3.82 -5.04 8.43
C ILE A 76 2.48 -5.08 9.16
N THR A 77 1.95 -6.30 9.37
CA THR A 77 0.86 -6.52 10.31
C THR A 77 1.50 -6.98 11.62
N PRO A 78 1.43 -6.18 12.69
CA PRO A 78 2.17 -6.51 13.91
C PRO A 78 1.63 -7.75 14.60
N ASN A 79 2.54 -8.50 15.18
CA ASN A 79 2.25 -9.59 16.10
C ASN A 79 2.89 -9.26 17.46
N ALA A 80 2.82 -10.17 18.41
CA ALA A 80 3.35 -9.93 19.74
C ALA A 80 4.83 -9.55 19.74
N GLN A 81 5.62 -10.18 18.89
CA GLN A 81 7.04 -9.89 18.75
C GLN A 81 7.27 -8.48 18.19
N ARG A 82 6.54 -8.11 17.15
CA ARG A 82 6.64 -6.78 16.53
C ARG A 82 6.19 -5.68 17.47
N MET A 83 5.24 -5.93 18.35
CA MET A 83 4.82 -4.96 19.36
C MET A 83 5.98 -4.55 20.26
N THR A 84 6.76 -5.53 20.71
CA THR A 84 7.94 -5.27 21.55
C THR A 84 9.03 -4.60 20.75
N GLU A 85 9.33 -5.09 19.55
CA GLU A 85 10.39 -4.59 18.68
C GLU A 85 10.20 -3.13 18.31
N TYR A 86 8.98 -2.72 17.99
CA TYR A 86 8.66 -1.36 17.57
C TYR A 86 8.07 -0.50 18.69
N ASN A 87 7.92 -1.03 19.89
CA ASN A 87 7.31 -0.33 21.02
C ASN A 87 5.94 0.25 20.66
N LEU A 88 5.05 -0.59 20.15
CA LEU A 88 3.75 -0.17 19.66
C LEU A 88 2.75 0.03 20.80
N LYS A 89 1.84 0.98 20.62
CA LYS A 89 0.77 1.27 21.58
C LYS A 89 -0.27 0.15 21.61
N GLU A 90 -0.53 -0.46 20.45
CA GLU A 90 -1.45 -1.60 20.34
C GLU A 90 -1.11 -2.44 19.11
N MET A 91 -1.73 -3.59 19.01
CA MET A 91 -1.54 -4.50 17.87
C MET A 91 -2.42 -4.03 16.71
N TRP A 92 -1.92 -3.09 15.91
CA TRP A 92 -2.66 -2.50 14.80
C TRP A 92 -3.09 -3.55 13.78
N LYS A 93 -4.30 -3.38 13.27
CA LYS A 93 -4.85 -4.27 12.24
C LYS A 93 -4.13 -4.07 10.92
N SER A 94 -4.29 -5.04 10.03
CA SER A 94 -3.74 -4.92 8.68
C SER A 94 -4.35 -3.74 7.94
N PRO A 95 -3.52 -2.83 7.40
CA PRO A 95 -4.03 -1.72 6.58
C PRO A 95 -4.83 -2.21 5.36
N ASN A 96 -4.49 -3.38 4.83
CA ASN A 96 -5.19 -3.94 3.68
C ASN A 96 -6.69 -4.12 3.95
N GLY A 97 -7.01 -4.69 5.11
CA GLY A 97 -8.41 -4.89 5.51
C GLY A 97 -9.15 -3.58 5.69
N THR A 98 -8.53 -2.63 6.37
CA THR A 98 -9.13 -1.31 6.62
C THR A 98 -9.40 -0.56 5.32
N ILE A 99 -8.41 -0.53 4.42
CA ILE A 99 -8.54 0.17 3.13
C ILE A 99 -9.63 -0.47 2.27
N ARG A 100 -9.63 -1.80 2.17
CA ARG A 100 -10.65 -2.51 1.38
C ARG A 100 -12.05 -2.26 1.90
N ALA A 101 -12.23 -2.25 3.21
CA ALA A 101 -13.52 -1.97 3.83
C ALA A 101 -14.01 -0.55 3.52
N ILE A 102 -13.12 0.44 3.59
CA ILE A 102 -13.46 1.83 3.29
C ILE A 102 -13.78 2.01 1.81
N LEU A 103 -13.02 1.38 0.91
CA LEU A 103 -13.26 1.49 -0.53
C LEU A 103 -14.49 0.73 -1.00
N ASP A 104 -14.90 -0.29 -0.26
CA ASP A 104 -16.08 -1.10 -0.54
C ASP A 104 -16.12 -1.59 -2.00
N GLY A 105 -15.03 -2.21 -2.41
CA GLY A 105 -14.86 -2.68 -3.78
C GLY A 105 -14.67 -4.18 -3.87
N THR A 106 -14.46 -4.65 -5.09
CA THR A 106 -14.14 -6.06 -5.35
C THR A 106 -12.63 -6.25 -5.37
N VAL A 107 -12.16 -7.26 -4.66
CA VAL A 107 -10.74 -7.65 -4.69
C VAL A 107 -10.54 -8.62 -5.85
N TYR A 108 -9.76 -8.18 -6.85
CA TYR A 108 -9.42 -9.01 -8.00
C TYR A 108 -7.97 -9.49 -7.87
N ARG A 109 -7.79 -10.80 -7.87
CA ARG A 109 -6.48 -11.43 -7.77
C ARG A 109 -6.31 -12.43 -8.91
N PRO A 110 -5.82 -11.97 -10.08
CA PRO A 110 -5.57 -12.89 -11.17
C PRO A 110 -4.50 -13.89 -10.77
N VAL A 111 -4.73 -15.13 -11.10
CA VAL A 111 -3.83 -16.23 -10.80
C VAL A 111 -3.24 -16.73 -12.09
N SER A 112 -1.95 -17.08 -12.08
CA SER A 112 -1.34 -17.76 -13.21
C SER A 112 -1.86 -19.21 -13.25
N TYR A 113 -2.42 -19.58 -14.37
CA TYR A 113 -3.00 -20.91 -14.53
C TYR A 113 -2.09 -21.88 -15.26
N THR A 114 -0.83 -21.53 -15.40
CA THR A 114 0.11 -22.43 -16.04
C THR A 114 0.36 -23.69 -15.23
N HIS A 115 0.09 -23.63 -13.96
CA HIS A 115 0.24 -24.76 -13.12
C HIS A 115 -0.97 -25.31 -12.53
N LEU A 116 -1.96 -24.92 -12.79
CA LEU A 116 -3.11 -25.21 -12.33
C LEU A 116 -3.43 -26.27 -11.64
N THR A 117 -2.93 -26.55 -10.92
CA THR A 117 -3.41 -27.55 -10.22
C THR A 117 -4.22 -27.10 -9.16
N LEU A 118 -4.68 -26.94 -9.00
CA LEU A 118 -5.28 -26.45 -8.22
C LEU A 118 -5.88 -26.84 -7.34
N PRO A 119 -5.96 -27.07 -6.79
CA PRO A 119 -6.52 -27.16 -5.98
C PRO A 119 -7.01 -26.82 -5.16
N THR A 120 -6.85 -26.91 -5.04
CA THR A 120 -7.02 -26.65 -4.39
C THR A 120 -7.45 -26.36 -3.48
N THR A 121 -7.46 -26.16 -3.10
CA THR A 121 -7.74 -25.84 -2.31
C THR A 121 -7.93 -25.20 -1.57
N SER A 122 -7.84 -24.82 -1.44
CA SER A 122 -7.84 -24.20 -0.72
C SER A 122 -8.58 -23.56 -0.20
N ARG A 123 -9.01 -23.50 0.38
CA ARG A 123 -9.63 -22.95 0.96
C ARG A 123 -9.35 -22.35 1.71
N VAL A 124 -9.33 -21.79 1.92
CA VAL A 124 -9.29 -21.24 2.63
C VAL A 124 -9.36 -20.66 3.09
#